data_b794311c7a86f097e66e088591216cb0
#
_entry.id   b794311c7a86f097e66e088591216cb0
#
_cell.length_a   1.000
_cell.length_b   1.000
_cell.length_c   1.000
_cell.angle_alpha   90.00
_cell.angle_beta   90.00
_cell.angle_gamma   90.00
#
_symmetry.space_group_name_H-M   'P 1'
#
loop_
_entity.id
_entity.type
_entity.pdbx_description
1 polymer ?
#
loop_
_entity_poly.entity_id
_entity_poly.type
_entity_poly.pdbx_seq_one_letter_code
_entity_poly.pdbx_strand_id
1 'polypeptide(L)'
;MTLTNEQIFGTLVLPYLNHAVRMYEASYASSTDIDAGMRFGCGYPQGPLAVIDELGAATVRDQLAARFAESGDHLHEPAELLEKLATEGRTFAEEAAGAEAAAPQFKQEIRKVGVVGTGTMASGIVQVFAQAGYDVVFVGRGDDKINGVIAFIDKGLSKLVEKEKITEDTKSDVLGRISGSTEREALADVDIVVEAIAEDLGIKTDLYKDLDRICKPGAILATTTSSMPITKLGEVTSRPEAVIGMHFFNPATIMKLVEVVTTDDTAADVNETVLALCANVGKVAVSCGDRSGFIVNCLLFPYLNDAVTLLESGAATMDEIDAAIKEQAKFPMGPFQLLDVVGNDVSLAIQQELHAEFKEPGFTPAALLEQKVAEGKLGRKTGEGFHSYA
;
A
#
# COMPACT_ATOMS: atom_id res chain seq x y z
N MET A 1 15.80 -10.38 -31.57
CA MET A 1 15.54 -11.71 -30.99
C MET A 1 14.51 -11.52 -29.90
N THR A 2 13.46 -12.31 -29.88
CA THR A 2 12.49 -12.28 -28.78
C THR A 2 13.11 -12.92 -27.53
N LEU A 3 12.90 -12.29 -26.37
CA LEU A 3 13.39 -12.82 -25.10
C LEU A 3 12.68 -14.10 -24.71
N THR A 4 13.37 -15.01 -24.02
CA THR A 4 12.77 -16.18 -23.37
C THR A 4 12.02 -15.78 -22.10
N ASN A 5 11.13 -16.63 -21.58
CA ASN A 5 10.41 -16.39 -20.32
C ASN A 5 11.39 -16.16 -19.15
N GLU A 6 12.49 -16.91 -19.09
CA GLU A 6 13.54 -16.75 -18.08
C GLU A 6 14.25 -15.38 -18.21
N GLN A 7 14.53 -14.94 -19.44
CA GLN A 7 15.11 -13.62 -19.68
C GLN A 7 14.17 -12.49 -19.32
N ILE A 8 12.87 -12.63 -19.63
CA ILE A 8 11.83 -11.66 -19.21
C ILE A 8 11.74 -11.58 -17.69
N PHE A 9 11.70 -12.74 -16.99
CA PHE A 9 11.74 -12.80 -15.54
C PHE A 9 12.98 -12.10 -14.99
N GLY A 10 14.17 -12.44 -15.46
CA GLY A 10 15.42 -11.80 -15.01
C GLY A 10 15.42 -10.29 -15.26
N THR A 11 14.81 -9.84 -16.36
CA THR A 11 14.74 -8.41 -16.69
C THR A 11 13.86 -7.61 -15.74
N LEU A 12 12.73 -8.18 -15.33
CA LEU A 12 11.73 -7.44 -14.56
C LEU A 12 11.79 -7.73 -13.06
N VAL A 13 12.05 -9.01 -12.69
CA VAL A 13 11.94 -9.40 -11.29
C VAL A 13 13.23 -9.15 -10.53
N LEU A 14 14.42 -9.33 -11.12
CA LEU A 14 15.67 -9.12 -10.38
C LEU A 14 15.87 -7.67 -9.91
N PRO A 15 15.60 -6.62 -10.70
CA PRO A 15 15.67 -5.24 -10.20
C PRO A 15 14.67 -4.97 -9.07
N TYR A 16 13.45 -5.51 -9.18
CA TYR A 16 12.46 -5.46 -8.11
C TYR A 16 12.95 -6.14 -6.81
N LEU A 17 13.55 -7.32 -6.90
CA LEU A 17 14.14 -8.00 -5.74
C LEU A 17 15.27 -7.17 -5.12
N ASN A 18 16.17 -6.62 -5.95
CA ASN A 18 17.27 -5.78 -5.50
C ASN A 18 16.76 -4.50 -4.80
N HIS A 19 15.70 -3.89 -5.32
CA HIS A 19 15.07 -2.73 -4.68
C HIS A 19 14.52 -3.07 -3.29
N ALA A 20 13.93 -4.25 -3.12
CA ALA A 20 13.49 -4.72 -1.81
C ALA A 20 14.66 -4.92 -0.83
N VAL A 21 15.82 -5.42 -1.31
CA VAL A 21 17.05 -5.49 -0.50
C VAL A 21 17.52 -4.11 -0.05
N ARG A 22 17.57 -3.15 -0.97
CA ARG A 22 17.95 -1.76 -0.64
C ARG A 22 17.01 -1.12 0.37
N MET A 23 15.71 -1.42 0.29
CA MET A 23 14.72 -0.97 1.26
C MET A 23 15.00 -1.54 2.66
N TYR A 24 15.36 -2.82 2.76
CA TYR A 24 15.74 -3.48 4.02
C TYR A 24 17.08 -2.96 4.56
N GLU A 25 18.08 -2.85 3.70
CA GLU A 25 19.43 -2.34 4.02
C GLU A 25 19.39 -0.91 4.58
N ALA A 26 18.52 -0.06 4.02
CA ALA A 26 18.25 1.28 4.52
C ALA A 26 17.50 1.33 5.87
N SER A 27 17.17 0.18 6.47
CA SER A 27 16.37 0.07 7.69
C SER A 27 15.01 0.77 7.58
N TYR A 28 14.48 0.88 6.36
CA TYR A 28 13.21 1.54 6.10
C TYR A 28 12.00 0.70 6.56
N ALA A 29 12.09 -0.60 6.39
CA ALA A 29 11.13 -1.58 6.89
C ALA A 29 11.87 -2.90 7.22
N SER A 30 11.29 -3.72 8.09
CA SER A 30 11.84 -5.05 8.37
C SER A 30 11.68 -6.00 7.17
N SER A 31 12.49 -7.05 7.10
CA SER A 31 12.38 -8.07 6.05
C SER A 31 10.99 -8.73 6.04
N THR A 32 10.43 -8.96 7.21
CA THR A 32 9.07 -9.53 7.38
C THR A 32 7.99 -8.58 6.90
N ASP A 33 8.14 -7.27 7.16
CA ASP A 33 7.19 -6.24 6.69
C ASP A 33 7.22 -6.07 5.17
N ILE A 34 8.43 -6.04 4.58
CA ILE A 34 8.61 -5.96 3.12
C ILE A 34 7.95 -7.17 2.44
N ASP A 35 8.23 -8.37 2.91
CA ASP A 35 7.67 -9.61 2.36
C ASP A 35 6.15 -9.68 2.55
N ALA A 36 5.64 -9.32 3.73
CA ALA A 36 4.22 -9.28 4.01
C ALA A 36 3.51 -8.20 3.18
N GLY A 37 4.11 -7.03 3.00
CA GLY A 37 3.61 -5.95 2.16
C GLY A 37 3.30 -6.43 0.75
N MET A 38 4.24 -7.06 0.09
CA MET A 38 4.07 -7.54 -1.28
C MET A 38 3.11 -8.74 -1.36
N ARG A 39 3.14 -9.65 -0.39
CA ARG A 39 2.22 -10.79 -0.34
C ARG A 39 0.76 -10.36 -0.16
N PHE A 40 0.49 -9.48 0.77
CA PHE A 40 -0.88 -9.09 1.12
C PHE A 40 -1.39 -7.86 0.35
N GLY A 41 -0.49 -7.03 -0.19
CA GLY A 41 -0.84 -5.89 -1.04
C GLY A 41 -1.03 -6.26 -2.50
N CYS A 42 -0.14 -7.11 -3.04
CA CYS A 42 -0.18 -7.52 -4.45
C CYS A 42 -0.73 -8.94 -4.66
N GLY A 43 -0.96 -9.71 -3.58
CA GLY A 43 -1.37 -11.11 -3.67
C GLY A 43 -0.26 -12.04 -4.16
N TYR A 44 0.99 -11.64 -4.03
CA TYR A 44 2.13 -12.46 -4.44
C TYR A 44 2.26 -13.71 -3.55
N PRO A 45 2.68 -14.86 -4.10
CA PRO A 45 2.77 -16.11 -3.33
C PRO A 45 3.85 -16.03 -2.25
N GLN A 46 4.92 -15.30 -2.54
CA GLN A 46 6.07 -15.09 -1.64
C GLN A 46 6.45 -13.60 -1.63
N GLY A 47 7.13 -13.18 -0.56
CA GLY A 47 7.75 -11.86 -0.51
C GLY A 47 9.09 -11.83 -1.26
N PRO A 48 9.59 -10.64 -1.64
CA PRO A 48 10.78 -10.51 -2.46
C PRO A 48 12.05 -11.07 -1.81
N LEU A 49 12.22 -10.92 -0.50
CA LEU A 49 13.42 -11.41 0.18
C LEU A 49 13.38 -12.93 0.32
N ALA A 50 12.22 -13.52 0.57
CA ALA A 50 12.02 -14.97 0.54
C ALA A 50 12.26 -15.56 -0.86
N VAL A 51 11.92 -14.83 -1.94
CA VAL A 51 12.24 -15.25 -3.32
C VAL A 51 13.75 -15.28 -3.54
N ILE A 52 14.50 -14.31 -3.02
CA ILE A 52 15.97 -14.33 -3.10
C ILE A 52 16.54 -15.53 -2.37
N ASP A 53 16.01 -15.87 -1.20
CA ASP A 53 16.44 -17.04 -0.43
C ASP A 53 16.19 -18.35 -1.21
N GLU A 54 15.08 -18.45 -1.95
CA GLU A 54 14.77 -19.60 -2.80
C GLU A 54 15.68 -19.69 -4.04
N LEU A 55 15.96 -18.56 -4.70
CA LEU A 55 16.83 -18.51 -5.89
C LEU A 55 18.32 -18.64 -5.54
N GLY A 56 18.67 -18.31 -4.30
CA GLY A 56 20.04 -18.19 -3.80
C GLY A 56 20.62 -16.79 -4.04
N ALA A 57 21.06 -16.13 -2.95
CA ALA A 57 21.61 -14.77 -2.99
C ALA A 57 22.75 -14.59 -4.02
N ALA A 58 23.64 -15.61 -4.14
CA ALA A 58 24.73 -15.57 -5.10
C ALA A 58 24.23 -15.58 -6.55
N THR A 59 23.19 -16.37 -6.86
CA THR A 59 22.59 -16.42 -8.20
C THR A 59 21.99 -15.08 -8.58
N VAL A 60 21.22 -14.48 -7.67
CA VAL A 60 20.57 -13.16 -7.90
C VAL A 60 21.62 -12.07 -8.07
N ARG A 61 22.64 -12.03 -7.19
CA ARG A 61 23.76 -11.09 -7.29
C ARG A 61 24.47 -11.19 -8.64
N ASP A 62 24.86 -12.40 -9.07
CA ASP A 62 25.63 -12.60 -10.30
C ASP A 62 24.85 -12.16 -11.54
N GLN A 63 23.54 -12.43 -11.59
CA GLN A 63 22.69 -12.00 -12.67
C GLN A 63 22.50 -10.48 -12.68
N LEU A 64 22.34 -9.84 -11.53
CA LEU A 64 22.26 -8.38 -11.42
C LEU A 64 23.59 -7.74 -11.83
N ALA A 65 24.73 -8.23 -11.37
CA ALA A 65 26.05 -7.73 -11.73
C ALA A 65 26.31 -7.80 -13.25
N ALA A 66 25.92 -8.89 -13.90
CA ALA A 66 26.01 -9.02 -15.36
C ALA A 66 25.16 -7.96 -16.07
N ARG A 67 23.93 -7.72 -15.60
CA ARG A 67 23.05 -6.67 -16.16
C ARG A 67 23.59 -5.26 -15.92
N PHE A 68 24.11 -5.00 -14.74
CA PHE A 68 24.74 -3.72 -14.42
C PHE A 68 25.94 -3.43 -15.34
N ALA A 69 26.76 -4.46 -15.59
CA ALA A 69 27.89 -4.33 -16.52
C ALA A 69 27.45 -3.99 -17.97
N GLU A 70 26.26 -4.41 -18.38
CA GLU A 70 25.71 -4.12 -19.72
C GLU A 70 25.00 -2.77 -19.79
N SER A 71 24.20 -2.43 -18.76
CA SER A 71 23.30 -1.26 -18.77
C SER A 71 23.92 -0.01 -18.15
N GLY A 72 24.78 -0.18 -17.15
CA GLY A 72 25.24 0.92 -16.29
C GLY A 72 24.13 1.52 -15.42
N ASP A 73 22.95 0.89 -15.38
CA ASP A 73 21.82 1.34 -14.59
C ASP A 73 22.01 0.95 -13.13
N HIS A 74 22.02 1.92 -12.24
CA HIS A 74 22.21 1.75 -10.82
C HIS A 74 21.17 0.80 -10.16
N LEU A 75 19.97 0.69 -10.71
CA LEU A 75 18.97 -0.27 -10.23
C LEU A 75 19.40 -1.73 -10.40
N HIS A 76 20.31 -2.00 -11.35
CA HIS A 76 20.89 -3.32 -11.56
C HIS A 76 22.14 -3.58 -10.72
N GLU A 77 22.76 -2.55 -10.13
CA GLU A 77 23.89 -2.72 -9.23
C GLU A 77 23.46 -3.50 -7.99
N PRO A 78 24.06 -4.66 -7.69
CA PRO A 78 23.69 -5.45 -6.52
C PRO A 78 23.80 -4.62 -5.23
N ALA A 79 22.77 -4.69 -4.37
CA ALA A 79 22.79 -4.04 -3.08
C ALA A 79 23.92 -4.61 -2.19
N GLU A 80 24.53 -3.78 -1.34
CA GLU A 80 25.68 -4.19 -0.51
C GLU A 80 25.35 -5.38 0.39
N LEU A 81 24.16 -5.41 0.97
CA LEU A 81 23.71 -6.55 1.78
C LEU A 81 23.56 -7.81 0.95
N LEU A 82 23.06 -7.72 -0.29
CA LEU A 82 22.98 -8.89 -1.18
C LEU A 82 24.37 -9.43 -1.50
N GLU A 83 25.35 -8.57 -1.78
CA GLU A 83 26.75 -8.93 -1.99
C GLU A 83 27.33 -9.65 -0.76
N LYS A 84 27.08 -9.11 0.43
CA LYS A 84 27.52 -9.69 1.70
C LYS A 84 26.95 -11.09 1.91
N LEU A 85 25.62 -11.23 1.84
CA LEU A 85 24.94 -12.51 2.06
C LEU A 85 25.35 -13.56 1.02
N ALA A 86 25.49 -13.16 -0.25
CA ALA A 86 25.98 -14.03 -1.32
C ALA A 86 27.39 -14.55 -1.04
N THR A 87 28.28 -13.69 -0.51
CA THR A 87 29.67 -14.05 -0.18
C THR A 87 29.76 -14.95 1.05
N GLU A 88 28.92 -14.69 2.05
CA GLU A 88 28.87 -15.48 3.29
C GLU A 88 28.08 -16.79 3.15
N GLY A 89 27.34 -16.98 2.05
CA GLY A 89 26.44 -18.13 1.83
C GLY A 89 25.27 -18.15 2.78
N ARG A 90 24.79 -16.96 3.19
CA ARG A 90 23.68 -16.76 4.13
C ARG A 90 22.41 -16.33 3.41
N THR A 91 21.28 -16.52 4.10
CA THR A 91 19.94 -16.13 3.65
C THR A 91 19.45 -14.85 4.37
N PHE A 92 18.43 -14.20 3.79
CA PHE A 92 17.72 -13.10 4.47
C PHE A 92 16.99 -13.58 5.72
N ALA A 93 16.48 -14.81 5.73
CA ALA A 93 15.88 -15.40 6.92
C ALA A 93 16.89 -15.57 8.07
N GLU A 94 18.14 -15.95 7.76
CA GLU A 94 19.23 -16.03 8.76
C GLU A 94 19.72 -14.65 9.22
N GLU A 95 19.75 -13.65 8.34
CA GLU A 95 20.11 -12.27 8.69
C GLU A 95 19.05 -11.64 9.62
N ALA A 96 17.78 -11.94 9.39
CA ALA A 96 16.67 -11.47 10.22
C ALA A 96 16.48 -12.28 11.51
N ALA A 97 17.16 -13.42 11.67
CA ALA A 97 16.99 -14.29 12.82
C ALA A 97 17.33 -13.56 14.14
N GLY A 98 16.36 -13.54 15.06
CA GLY A 98 16.47 -12.83 16.33
C GLY A 98 15.80 -11.44 16.36
N ALA A 99 15.33 -10.97 15.22
CA ALA A 99 14.56 -9.70 15.11
C ALA A 99 13.04 -9.93 15.18
N GLU A 100 12.56 -11.09 15.60
CA GLU A 100 11.12 -11.34 15.75
C GLU A 100 10.54 -10.34 16.74
N ALA A 101 9.71 -9.42 16.23
CA ALA A 101 8.96 -8.50 17.07
C ALA A 101 7.89 -9.29 17.85
N ALA A 102 7.73 -8.96 19.13
CA ALA A 102 6.61 -9.46 19.91
C ALA A 102 5.29 -9.02 19.26
N ALA A 103 4.22 -9.80 19.44
CA ALA A 103 2.91 -9.40 18.93
C ALA A 103 2.55 -8.01 19.47
N PRO A 104 2.11 -7.08 18.60
CA PRO A 104 1.80 -5.71 19.00
C PRO A 104 0.69 -5.68 20.03
N GLN A 105 0.80 -4.78 21.01
CA GLN A 105 -0.14 -4.63 22.10
C GLN A 105 -0.72 -3.22 22.16
N PHE A 106 -1.96 -3.09 22.57
CA PHE A 106 -2.54 -1.80 22.85
C PHE A 106 -1.82 -1.11 24.02
N LYS A 107 -1.20 0.03 23.75
CA LYS A 107 -0.66 0.94 24.79
C LYS A 107 -1.67 1.99 25.19
N GLN A 108 -2.64 2.24 24.32
CA GLN A 108 -3.80 3.09 24.57
C GLN A 108 -5.07 2.29 24.30
N GLU A 109 -6.10 2.52 25.09
CA GLU A 109 -7.39 1.88 24.86
C GLU A 109 -8.11 2.57 23.70
N ILE A 110 -8.56 1.80 22.72
CA ILE A 110 -9.40 2.25 21.61
C ILE A 110 -10.77 1.64 21.73
N ARG A 111 -11.79 2.46 21.90
CA ARG A 111 -13.21 2.05 21.98
C ARG A 111 -14.03 2.69 20.85
N LYS A 112 -13.74 3.96 20.54
CA LYS A 112 -14.48 4.76 19.59
C LYS A 112 -13.57 5.28 18.49
N VAL A 113 -13.96 5.02 17.24
CA VAL A 113 -13.20 5.40 16.04
C VAL A 113 -13.94 6.50 15.30
N GLY A 114 -13.23 7.56 14.96
CA GLY A 114 -13.67 8.59 14.04
C GLY A 114 -13.20 8.31 12.61
N VAL A 115 -14.03 8.55 11.62
CA VAL A 115 -13.61 8.51 10.21
C VAL A 115 -14.02 9.81 9.53
N VAL A 116 -13.10 10.46 8.81
CA VAL A 116 -13.41 11.66 8.03
C VAL A 116 -13.40 11.32 6.55
N GLY A 117 -14.56 11.40 5.91
CA GLY A 117 -14.73 11.08 4.51
C GLY A 117 -16.00 10.28 4.23
N THR A 118 -16.42 10.28 2.95
CA THR A 118 -17.64 9.60 2.48
C THR A 118 -17.41 8.86 1.14
N GLY A 119 -16.15 8.73 0.74
CA GLY A 119 -15.76 7.95 -0.45
C GLY A 119 -15.76 6.44 -0.19
N THR A 120 -15.44 5.68 -1.22
CA THR A 120 -15.38 4.20 -1.15
C THR A 120 -14.45 3.70 -0.06
N MET A 121 -13.26 4.32 0.08
CA MET A 121 -12.29 3.95 1.13
C MET A 121 -12.85 4.25 2.51
N ALA A 122 -13.34 5.47 2.75
CA ALA A 122 -13.95 5.84 4.03
C ALA A 122 -15.09 4.90 4.41
N SER A 123 -16.01 4.59 3.48
CA SER A 123 -17.12 3.65 3.72
C SER A 123 -16.64 2.25 4.09
N GLY A 124 -15.61 1.76 3.40
CA GLY A 124 -15.01 0.46 3.71
C GLY A 124 -14.32 0.43 5.07
N ILE A 125 -13.62 1.51 5.45
CA ILE A 125 -12.94 1.65 6.75
C ILE A 125 -13.98 1.70 7.88
N VAL A 126 -15.05 2.50 7.73
CA VAL A 126 -16.19 2.52 8.69
C VAL A 126 -16.73 1.11 8.91
N GLN A 127 -16.99 0.37 7.81
CA GLN A 127 -17.48 -1.00 7.89
C GLN A 127 -16.50 -1.93 8.62
N VAL A 128 -15.21 -1.87 8.34
CA VAL A 128 -14.17 -2.71 8.95
C VAL A 128 -14.14 -2.53 10.47
N PHE A 129 -14.13 -1.29 10.95
CA PHE A 129 -14.11 -1.02 12.39
C PHE A 129 -15.43 -1.42 13.07
N ALA A 130 -16.58 -1.12 12.47
CA ALA A 130 -17.88 -1.51 13.03
C ALA A 130 -18.05 -3.03 13.10
N GLN A 131 -17.60 -3.79 12.09
CA GLN A 131 -17.61 -5.25 12.08
C GLN A 131 -16.69 -5.85 13.16
N ALA A 132 -15.62 -5.15 13.53
CA ALA A 132 -14.72 -5.55 14.61
C ALA A 132 -15.24 -5.18 16.02
N GLY A 133 -16.43 -4.54 16.11
CA GLY A 133 -17.10 -4.22 17.37
C GLY A 133 -16.83 -2.82 17.92
N TYR A 134 -16.13 -1.95 17.18
CA TYR A 134 -15.92 -0.56 17.57
C TYR A 134 -17.15 0.30 17.31
N ASP A 135 -17.39 1.28 18.18
CA ASP A 135 -18.32 2.36 17.89
C ASP A 135 -17.66 3.32 16.90
N VAL A 136 -18.33 3.61 15.78
CA VAL A 136 -17.77 4.42 14.71
C VAL A 136 -18.63 5.65 14.47
N VAL A 137 -18.02 6.81 14.56
CA VAL A 137 -18.61 8.07 14.09
C VAL A 137 -17.88 8.51 12.82
N PHE A 138 -18.62 8.79 11.75
CA PHE A 138 -17.99 9.31 10.55
C PHE A 138 -18.55 10.69 10.17
N VAL A 139 -17.71 11.52 9.55
CA VAL A 139 -18.05 12.88 9.20
C VAL A 139 -18.01 13.05 7.68
N GLY A 140 -19.10 13.66 7.16
CA GLY A 140 -19.28 13.95 5.74
C GLY A 140 -19.79 15.37 5.50
N ARG A 141 -19.69 15.84 4.26
CA ARG A 141 -20.07 17.23 3.89
C ARG A 141 -21.56 17.46 3.65
N GLY A 142 -22.44 16.52 3.98
CA GLY A 142 -23.89 16.64 3.82
C GLY A 142 -24.62 15.33 4.03
N ASP A 143 -25.88 15.43 4.40
CA ASP A 143 -26.74 14.29 4.76
C ASP A 143 -26.85 13.25 3.64
N ASP A 144 -26.94 13.69 2.38
CA ASP A 144 -26.98 12.77 1.22
C ASP A 144 -25.73 11.88 1.15
N LYS A 145 -24.56 12.45 1.46
CA LYS A 145 -23.29 11.70 1.49
C LYS A 145 -23.25 10.73 2.67
N ILE A 146 -23.74 11.16 3.83
CA ILE A 146 -23.85 10.32 5.03
C ILE A 146 -24.78 9.14 4.76
N ASN A 147 -25.98 9.40 4.25
CA ASN A 147 -26.95 8.37 3.89
C ASN A 147 -26.38 7.41 2.83
N GLY A 148 -25.58 7.93 1.89
CA GLY A 148 -24.89 7.13 0.88
C GLY A 148 -23.89 6.15 1.48
N VAL A 149 -23.12 6.53 2.51
CA VAL A 149 -22.19 5.64 3.23
C VAL A 149 -22.96 4.51 3.92
N ILE A 150 -24.01 4.85 4.67
CA ILE A 150 -24.83 3.87 5.37
C ILE A 150 -25.46 2.88 4.41
N ALA A 151 -26.04 3.38 3.29
CA ALA A 151 -26.62 2.51 2.26
C ALA A 151 -25.60 1.61 1.58
N PHE A 152 -24.38 2.11 1.35
CA PHE A 152 -23.29 1.31 0.80
C PHE A 152 -22.90 0.16 1.74
N ILE A 153 -22.76 0.45 3.03
CA ILE A 153 -22.42 -0.55 4.07
C ILE A 153 -23.55 -1.56 4.23
N ASP A 154 -24.81 -1.10 4.34
CA ASP A 154 -25.98 -1.96 4.44
C ASP A 154 -26.06 -2.95 3.27
N LYS A 155 -25.87 -2.45 2.03
CA LYS A 155 -25.83 -3.31 0.83
C LYS A 155 -24.69 -4.33 0.87
N GLY A 156 -23.53 -3.93 1.38
CA GLY A 156 -22.37 -4.83 1.54
C GLY A 156 -22.66 -5.94 2.54
N LEU A 157 -23.21 -5.58 3.71
CA LEU A 157 -23.58 -6.53 4.76
C LEU A 157 -24.73 -7.46 4.32
N SER A 158 -25.75 -6.94 3.61
CA SER A 158 -26.84 -7.75 3.06
C SER A 158 -26.31 -8.87 2.14
N LYS A 159 -25.31 -8.58 1.31
CA LYS A 159 -24.65 -9.61 0.49
C LYS A 159 -23.92 -10.68 1.32
N LEU A 160 -23.43 -10.33 2.49
CA LEU A 160 -22.83 -11.30 3.41
C LEU A 160 -23.87 -12.17 4.08
N VAL A 161 -25.03 -11.62 4.41
CA VAL A 161 -26.20 -12.38 4.90
C VAL A 161 -26.72 -13.34 3.83
N GLU A 162 -26.95 -12.87 2.59
CA GLU A 162 -27.35 -13.69 1.45
C GLU A 162 -26.40 -14.88 1.20
N LYS A 163 -25.12 -14.70 1.51
CA LYS A 163 -24.07 -15.74 1.40
C LYS A 163 -23.89 -16.55 2.68
N GLU A 164 -24.78 -16.39 3.66
CA GLU A 164 -24.74 -17.06 4.97
C GLU A 164 -23.42 -16.89 5.75
N LYS A 165 -22.70 -15.78 5.47
CA LYS A 165 -21.44 -15.45 6.16
C LYS A 165 -21.63 -14.72 7.47
N ILE A 166 -22.76 -14.02 7.62
CA ILE A 166 -23.21 -13.36 8.86
C ILE A 166 -24.74 -13.53 8.97
N THR A 167 -25.28 -13.32 10.18
CA THR A 167 -26.73 -13.31 10.43
C THR A 167 -27.31 -11.91 10.25
N GLU A 168 -28.65 -11.79 10.15
CA GLU A 168 -29.35 -10.48 10.16
C GLU A 168 -29.11 -9.75 11.50
N ASP A 169 -29.06 -10.46 12.63
CA ASP A 169 -28.75 -9.87 13.93
C ASP A 169 -27.34 -9.25 13.92
N THR A 170 -26.35 -9.97 13.40
CA THR A 170 -24.98 -9.44 13.25
C THR A 170 -24.97 -8.19 12.37
N LYS A 171 -25.69 -8.20 11.25
CA LYS A 171 -25.82 -7.02 10.37
C LYS A 171 -26.42 -5.83 11.13
N SER A 172 -27.49 -6.07 11.89
CA SER A 172 -28.16 -5.04 12.68
C SER A 172 -27.24 -4.46 13.75
N ASP A 173 -26.48 -5.31 14.44
CA ASP A 173 -25.49 -4.88 15.45
C ASP A 173 -24.38 -4.02 14.86
N VAL A 174 -23.84 -4.40 13.67
CA VAL A 174 -22.84 -3.62 12.97
C VAL A 174 -23.37 -2.25 12.58
N LEU A 175 -24.57 -2.18 11.98
CA LEU A 175 -25.20 -0.90 11.60
C LEU A 175 -25.51 -0.05 12.82
N GLY A 176 -25.90 -0.64 13.94
CA GLY A 176 -26.16 0.04 15.22
C GLY A 176 -24.95 0.72 15.84
N ARG A 177 -23.71 0.32 15.45
CA ARG A 177 -22.46 0.94 15.91
C ARG A 177 -22.03 2.13 15.06
N ILE A 178 -22.70 2.41 13.95
CA ILE A 178 -22.29 3.44 12.99
C ILE A 178 -23.16 4.68 13.16
N SER A 179 -22.56 5.83 13.33
CA SER A 179 -23.22 7.13 13.33
C SER A 179 -22.57 8.10 12.37
N GLY A 180 -23.35 8.83 11.60
CA GLY A 180 -22.87 9.86 10.67
C GLY A 180 -23.19 11.27 11.19
N SER A 181 -22.30 12.24 10.89
CA SER A 181 -22.50 13.66 11.24
C SER A 181 -21.97 14.57 10.12
N THR A 182 -22.58 15.74 9.98
CA THR A 182 -22.04 16.82 9.14
C THR A 182 -21.07 17.72 9.90
N GLU A 183 -21.06 17.62 11.23
CA GLU A 183 -20.28 18.46 12.12
C GLU A 183 -19.02 17.70 12.60
N ARG A 184 -17.83 18.33 12.47
CA ARG A 184 -16.55 17.75 12.91
C ARG A 184 -16.49 17.59 14.42
N GLU A 185 -17.23 18.35 15.17
CA GLU A 185 -17.34 18.29 16.64
C GLU A 185 -17.85 16.92 17.13
N ALA A 186 -18.51 16.14 16.29
CA ALA A 186 -18.85 14.74 16.59
C ALA A 186 -17.64 13.85 16.84
N LEU A 187 -16.44 14.30 16.47
CA LEU A 187 -15.15 13.60 16.69
C LEU A 187 -14.51 13.95 18.05
N ALA A 188 -15.13 14.77 18.88
CA ALA A 188 -14.50 15.30 20.09
C ALA A 188 -14.09 14.21 21.12
N ASP A 189 -14.80 13.09 21.19
CA ASP A 189 -14.61 12.02 22.18
C ASP A 189 -14.01 10.73 21.61
N VAL A 190 -13.59 10.71 20.34
CA VAL A 190 -12.98 9.53 19.71
C VAL A 190 -11.56 9.29 20.22
N ASP A 191 -11.13 8.03 20.17
CA ASP A 191 -9.77 7.60 20.56
C ASP A 191 -8.79 7.70 19.41
N ILE A 192 -9.27 7.51 18.20
CA ILE A 192 -8.52 7.62 16.94
C ILE A 192 -9.40 8.21 15.85
N VAL A 193 -8.84 9.07 15.01
CA VAL A 193 -9.47 9.52 13.76
C VAL A 193 -8.70 8.92 12.59
N VAL A 194 -9.41 8.32 11.64
CA VAL A 194 -8.85 7.86 10.35
C VAL A 194 -9.37 8.78 9.24
N GLU A 195 -8.51 9.61 8.69
CA GLU A 195 -8.82 10.53 7.61
C GLU A 195 -8.74 9.79 6.26
N ALA A 196 -9.80 9.87 5.46
CA ALA A 196 -9.93 9.27 4.13
C ALA A 196 -10.65 10.23 3.15
N ILE A 197 -10.12 11.45 3.03
CA ILE A 197 -10.62 12.50 2.10
C ILE A 197 -9.77 12.55 0.83
N ALA A 198 -9.99 13.56 -0.02
CA ALA A 198 -9.24 13.77 -1.26
C ALA A 198 -7.74 13.97 -1.00
N GLU A 199 -6.90 13.49 -1.93
CA GLU A 199 -5.45 13.66 -1.89
C GLU A 199 -5.06 15.09 -2.29
N ASP A 200 -5.23 16.01 -1.33
CA ASP A 200 -4.84 17.41 -1.42
C ASP A 200 -4.24 17.86 -0.10
N LEU A 201 -2.97 18.24 -0.12
CA LEU A 201 -2.22 18.59 1.09
C LEU A 201 -2.84 19.80 1.83
N GLY A 202 -3.33 20.79 1.10
CA GLY A 202 -3.96 21.98 1.70
C GLY A 202 -5.24 21.61 2.45
N ILE A 203 -6.10 20.80 1.82
CA ILE A 203 -7.34 20.32 2.44
C ILE A 203 -7.03 19.46 3.67
N LYS A 204 -6.03 18.56 3.58
CA LYS A 204 -5.65 17.69 4.70
C LYS A 204 -5.03 18.49 5.85
N THR A 205 -4.14 19.44 5.58
CA THR A 205 -3.53 20.27 6.65
C THR A 205 -4.56 21.12 7.37
N ASP A 206 -5.54 21.68 6.67
CA ASP A 206 -6.64 22.43 7.31
C ASP A 206 -7.54 21.52 8.15
N LEU A 207 -7.79 20.29 7.69
CA LEU A 207 -8.50 19.29 8.49
C LEU A 207 -7.71 18.94 9.77
N TYR A 208 -6.40 18.72 9.67
CA TYR A 208 -5.56 18.33 10.81
C TYR A 208 -5.49 19.42 11.89
N LYS A 209 -5.45 20.70 11.51
CA LYS A 209 -5.60 21.82 12.45
C LYS A 209 -6.94 21.78 13.21
N ASP A 210 -8.03 21.45 12.51
CA ASP A 210 -9.33 21.31 13.14
C ASP A 210 -9.40 20.07 14.05
N LEU A 211 -8.88 18.93 13.62
CA LEU A 211 -8.84 17.72 14.43
C LEU A 211 -8.01 17.90 15.70
N ASP A 212 -6.88 18.62 15.59
CA ASP A 212 -6.04 18.97 16.76
C ASP A 212 -6.81 19.77 17.81
N ARG A 213 -7.66 20.70 17.37
CA ARG A 213 -8.53 21.52 18.22
C ARG A 213 -9.72 20.74 18.79
N ILE A 214 -10.34 19.86 17.99
CA ILE A 214 -11.62 19.20 18.31
C ILE A 214 -11.42 17.95 19.14
N CYS A 215 -10.49 17.08 18.74
CA CYS A 215 -10.32 15.78 19.37
C CYS A 215 -9.74 15.90 20.79
N LYS A 216 -10.19 15.03 21.67
CA LYS A 216 -9.66 14.96 23.05
C LYS A 216 -8.15 14.78 23.08
N PRO A 217 -7.47 15.21 24.18
CA PRO A 217 -6.07 14.89 24.40
C PRO A 217 -5.81 13.38 24.32
N GLY A 218 -4.71 12.99 23.67
CA GLY A 218 -4.32 11.59 23.49
C GLY A 218 -5.01 10.87 22.32
N ALA A 219 -5.96 11.52 21.61
CA ALA A 219 -6.53 10.94 20.40
C ALA A 219 -5.46 10.83 19.29
N ILE A 220 -5.39 9.66 18.65
CA ILE A 220 -4.50 9.40 17.52
C ILE A 220 -5.11 10.00 16.24
N LEU A 221 -4.29 10.63 15.41
CA LEU A 221 -4.69 11.22 14.15
C LEU A 221 -4.03 10.45 12.98
N ALA A 222 -4.80 9.58 12.35
CA ALA A 222 -4.31 8.74 11.27
C ALA A 222 -4.77 9.23 9.89
N THR A 223 -3.90 9.15 8.89
CA THR A 223 -4.22 9.43 7.47
C THR A 223 -4.17 8.17 6.63
N THR A 224 -5.00 8.10 5.59
CA THR A 224 -4.96 7.03 4.59
C THR A 224 -4.25 7.45 3.30
N THR A 225 -3.49 8.53 3.32
CA THR A 225 -2.73 8.97 2.14
C THR A 225 -1.89 7.85 1.58
N SER A 226 -1.72 7.82 0.27
CA SER A 226 -0.87 6.84 -0.42
C SER A 226 0.50 7.40 -0.83
N SER A 227 0.69 8.72 -0.75
CA SER A 227 1.89 9.37 -1.30
C SER A 227 2.31 10.66 -0.59
N MET A 228 1.38 11.34 0.12
CA MET A 228 1.72 12.61 0.75
C MET A 228 2.57 12.41 2.00
N PRO A 229 3.58 13.28 2.25
CA PRO A 229 4.37 13.23 3.47
C PRO A 229 3.51 13.42 4.71
N ILE A 230 3.47 12.42 5.58
CA ILE A 230 2.68 12.42 6.82
C ILE A 230 3.26 13.42 7.81
N THR A 231 4.57 13.60 7.79
CA THR A 231 5.29 14.63 8.55
C THR A 231 4.65 16.00 8.38
N LYS A 232 4.21 16.36 7.15
CA LYS A 232 3.54 17.64 6.87
C LYS A 232 2.19 17.79 7.57
N LEU A 233 1.52 16.70 7.87
CA LEU A 233 0.28 16.71 8.65
C LEU A 233 0.59 16.83 10.15
N GLY A 234 1.67 16.23 10.64
CA GLY A 234 2.16 16.39 12.01
C GLY A 234 2.56 17.83 12.33
N GLU A 235 3.32 18.47 11.43
CA GLU A 235 3.83 19.85 11.58
C GLU A 235 2.75 20.90 11.84
N VAL A 236 1.50 20.68 11.43
CA VAL A 236 0.39 21.63 11.62
C VAL A 236 -0.44 21.38 12.87
N THR A 237 -0.09 20.34 13.66
CA THR A 237 -0.77 19.99 14.92
C THR A 237 0.10 20.34 16.13
N SER A 238 -0.49 20.40 17.30
CA SER A 238 0.22 20.52 18.58
C SER A 238 0.69 19.17 19.15
N ARG A 239 0.39 18.08 18.45
CA ARG A 239 0.68 16.68 18.86
C ARG A 239 1.24 15.84 17.70
N PRO A 240 2.37 16.21 17.07
CA PRO A 240 2.94 15.46 15.96
C PRO A 240 3.23 14.00 16.34
N GLU A 241 3.52 13.72 17.63
CA GLU A 241 3.74 12.38 18.16
C GLU A 241 2.50 11.47 18.06
N ALA A 242 1.30 12.03 17.92
CA ALA A 242 0.04 11.29 17.75
C ALA A 242 -0.39 11.15 16.27
N VAL A 243 0.41 11.64 15.33
CA VAL A 243 0.12 11.57 13.89
C VAL A 243 0.80 10.35 13.28
N ILE A 244 0.04 9.58 12.48
CA ILE A 244 0.50 8.31 11.90
C ILE A 244 -0.22 8.03 10.58
N GLY A 245 0.41 7.25 9.68
CA GLY A 245 -0.24 6.71 8.49
C GLY A 245 -0.93 5.38 8.75
N MET A 246 -2.11 5.19 8.18
CA MET A 246 -2.81 3.91 8.09
C MET A 246 -3.26 3.71 6.64
N HIS A 247 -2.34 3.33 5.78
CA HIS A 247 -2.61 3.16 4.36
C HIS A 247 -3.35 1.85 4.08
N PHE A 248 -4.66 1.94 3.88
CA PHE A 248 -5.52 0.82 3.52
C PHE A 248 -5.54 0.59 2.02
N PHE A 249 -5.64 -0.66 1.60
CA PHE A 249 -5.76 -1.05 0.20
C PHE A 249 -7.24 -1.23 -0.20
N ASN A 250 -7.56 -0.82 -1.42
CA ASN A 250 -8.94 -0.86 -1.95
C ASN A 250 -9.27 -2.25 -2.55
N PRO A 251 -10.41 -2.88 -2.22
CA PRO A 251 -11.41 -2.49 -1.24
C PRO A 251 -11.00 -2.79 0.22
N ALA A 252 -11.17 -1.82 1.12
CA ALA A 252 -10.74 -1.97 2.52
C ALA A 252 -11.38 -3.17 3.24
N THR A 253 -12.57 -3.59 2.85
CA THR A 253 -13.27 -4.75 3.41
C THR A 253 -12.72 -6.11 2.94
N ILE A 254 -11.92 -6.14 1.87
CA ILE A 254 -11.39 -7.37 1.26
C ILE A 254 -9.88 -7.47 1.45
N MET A 255 -9.17 -6.39 1.12
CA MET A 255 -7.70 -6.36 1.21
C MET A 255 -7.26 -6.46 2.66
N LYS A 256 -6.30 -7.35 2.92
CA LYS A 256 -5.83 -7.61 4.29
C LYS A 256 -4.77 -6.63 4.76
N LEU A 257 -4.01 -6.05 3.84
CA LEU A 257 -2.87 -5.21 4.17
C LEU A 257 -3.29 -3.84 4.69
N VAL A 258 -2.56 -3.36 5.70
CA VAL A 258 -2.47 -1.95 6.09
C VAL A 258 -1.01 -1.62 6.29
N GLU A 259 -0.49 -0.62 5.59
CA GLU A 259 0.83 -0.06 5.87
C GLU A 259 0.68 0.99 6.98
N VAL A 260 1.33 0.74 8.10
CA VAL A 260 1.40 1.64 9.25
C VAL A 260 2.67 2.44 9.11
N VAL A 261 2.51 3.74 8.86
CA VAL A 261 3.61 4.62 8.47
C VAL A 261 3.92 5.59 9.60
N THR A 262 5.15 5.54 10.09
CA THR A 262 5.62 6.41 11.16
C THR A 262 6.49 7.53 10.62
N THR A 263 6.38 8.71 11.23
CA THR A 263 7.34 9.82 11.06
C THR A 263 8.40 9.75 12.16
N ASP A 264 9.41 10.60 12.08
CA ASP A 264 10.42 10.72 13.15
C ASP A 264 9.82 11.19 14.49
N ASP A 265 8.67 11.88 14.45
CA ASP A 265 7.97 12.37 15.62
C ASP A 265 6.95 11.37 16.19
N THR A 266 6.48 10.41 15.41
CA THR A 266 5.45 9.45 15.83
C THR A 266 5.90 8.66 17.06
N ALA A 267 5.11 8.73 18.15
CA ALA A 267 5.46 8.04 19.38
C ALA A 267 5.37 6.51 19.22
N ALA A 268 6.27 5.78 19.87
CA ALA A 268 6.33 4.32 19.79
C ALA A 268 5.05 3.63 20.30
N ASP A 269 4.41 4.17 21.32
CA ASP A 269 3.15 3.67 21.87
C ASP A 269 1.97 3.90 20.93
N VAL A 270 1.97 4.99 20.15
CA VAL A 270 1.00 5.25 19.08
C VAL A 270 1.17 4.21 17.96
N ASN A 271 2.39 3.99 17.49
CA ASN A 271 2.69 2.96 16.48
C ASN A 271 2.24 1.57 16.95
N GLU A 272 2.64 1.16 18.15
CA GLU A 272 2.29 -0.17 18.68
C GLU A 272 0.77 -0.33 18.86
N THR A 273 0.07 0.72 19.31
CA THR A 273 -1.40 0.73 19.41
C THR A 273 -2.06 0.56 18.06
N VAL A 274 -1.59 1.25 17.02
CA VAL A 274 -2.16 1.18 15.67
C VAL A 274 -1.88 -0.18 15.03
N LEU A 275 -0.69 -0.76 15.23
CA LEU A 275 -0.39 -2.13 14.80
C LEU A 275 -1.34 -3.15 15.46
N ALA A 276 -1.55 -3.02 16.79
CA ALA A 276 -2.49 -3.87 17.53
C ALA A 276 -3.94 -3.69 17.05
N LEU A 277 -4.33 -2.45 16.76
CA LEU A 277 -5.65 -2.12 16.22
C LEU A 277 -5.87 -2.78 14.84
N CYS A 278 -4.90 -2.71 13.95
CA CYS A 278 -4.94 -3.38 12.65
C CYS A 278 -5.12 -4.89 12.80
N ALA A 279 -4.35 -5.52 13.69
CA ALA A 279 -4.48 -6.95 13.96
C ALA A 279 -5.86 -7.30 14.53
N ASN A 280 -6.39 -6.47 15.43
CA ASN A 280 -7.71 -6.67 16.05
C ASN A 280 -8.85 -6.61 15.03
N VAL A 281 -8.74 -5.75 14.01
CA VAL A 281 -9.74 -5.67 12.92
C VAL A 281 -9.47 -6.68 11.79
N GLY A 282 -8.61 -7.67 12.01
CA GLY A 282 -8.31 -8.75 11.06
C GLY A 282 -7.43 -8.33 9.88
N LYS A 283 -6.65 -7.25 10.03
CA LYS A 283 -5.67 -6.81 9.04
C LYS A 283 -4.27 -7.32 9.36
N VAL A 284 -3.47 -7.44 8.33
CA VAL A 284 -2.02 -7.63 8.42
C VAL A 284 -1.40 -6.25 8.35
N ALA A 285 -0.84 -5.80 9.46
CA ALA A 285 -0.11 -4.54 9.51
C ALA A 285 1.36 -4.78 9.16
N VAL A 286 1.92 -3.88 8.37
CA VAL A 286 3.37 -3.76 8.13
C VAL A 286 3.81 -2.35 8.49
N SER A 287 5.02 -2.21 9.06
CA SER A 287 5.52 -0.91 9.51
C SER A 287 6.62 -0.40 8.59
N CYS A 288 6.57 0.90 8.28
CA CYS A 288 7.60 1.58 7.49
C CYS A 288 7.69 3.07 7.86
N GLY A 289 8.73 3.74 7.35
CA GLY A 289 8.91 5.18 7.49
C GLY A 289 8.07 6.01 6.51
N ASP A 290 8.09 7.33 6.68
CA ASP A 290 7.35 8.29 5.87
C ASP A 290 8.16 8.69 4.62
N ARG A 291 7.88 8.03 3.48
CA ARG A 291 8.36 8.43 2.15
C ARG A 291 7.35 8.01 1.08
N SER A 292 7.44 8.60 -0.10
CA SER A 292 6.52 8.31 -1.21
C SER A 292 6.43 6.82 -1.55
N GLY A 293 5.20 6.34 -1.67
CA GLY A 293 4.89 4.98 -2.10
C GLY A 293 5.06 3.89 -1.05
N PHE A 294 5.51 4.23 0.16
CA PHE A 294 5.72 3.33 1.29
C PHE A 294 6.47 2.04 0.88
N ILE A 295 5.98 0.85 1.23
CA ILE A 295 6.59 -0.42 0.79
C ILE A 295 6.04 -0.83 -0.57
N VAL A 296 4.71 -0.97 -0.67
CA VAL A 296 4.10 -1.65 -1.81
C VAL A 296 4.22 -0.82 -3.09
N ASN A 297 3.82 0.44 -3.07
CA ASN A 297 3.88 1.27 -4.27
C ASN A 297 5.33 1.53 -4.70
N CYS A 298 6.25 1.72 -3.74
CA CYS A 298 7.67 1.94 -4.01
C CYS A 298 8.33 0.73 -4.71
N LEU A 299 7.88 -0.49 -4.43
CA LEU A 299 8.39 -1.70 -5.08
C LEU A 299 7.61 -2.08 -6.34
N LEU A 300 6.28 -1.90 -6.33
CA LEU A 300 5.40 -2.36 -7.40
C LEU A 300 5.52 -1.49 -8.66
N PHE A 301 5.42 -0.16 -8.51
CA PHE A 301 5.29 0.71 -9.69
C PHE A 301 6.56 0.82 -10.53
N PRO A 302 7.78 0.86 -9.99
CA PRO A 302 8.98 0.74 -10.80
C PRO A 302 9.04 -0.57 -11.60
N TYR A 303 8.67 -1.70 -11.00
CA TYR A 303 8.58 -2.97 -11.70
C TYR A 303 7.54 -2.94 -12.84
N LEU A 304 6.37 -2.32 -12.63
CA LEU A 304 5.36 -2.16 -13.68
C LEU A 304 5.85 -1.23 -14.80
N ASN A 305 6.55 -0.16 -14.43
CA ASN A 305 7.16 0.77 -15.37
C ASN A 305 8.24 0.10 -16.23
N ASP A 306 9.07 -0.74 -15.61
CA ASP A 306 10.08 -1.54 -16.33
C ASP A 306 9.45 -2.50 -17.34
N ALA A 307 8.29 -3.07 -17.02
CA ALA A 307 7.54 -3.90 -17.97
C ALA A 307 7.06 -3.09 -19.19
N VAL A 308 6.63 -1.84 -18.99
CA VAL A 308 6.26 -0.94 -20.11
C VAL A 308 7.50 -0.59 -20.94
N THR A 309 8.61 -0.27 -20.31
CA THR A 309 9.88 0.02 -20.99
C THR A 309 10.38 -1.19 -21.78
N LEU A 310 10.23 -2.40 -21.25
CA LEU A 310 10.56 -3.62 -21.97
C LEU A 310 9.68 -3.80 -23.21
N LEU A 311 8.39 -3.51 -23.13
CA LEU A 311 7.47 -3.53 -24.27
C LEU A 311 7.87 -2.49 -25.33
N GLU A 312 8.20 -1.26 -24.91
CA GLU A 312 8.69 -0.19 -25.82
C GLU A 312 9.94 -0.58 -26.59
N SER A 313 10.82 -1.35 -25.97
CA SER A 313 12.04 -1.83 -26.64
C SER A 313 11.78 -2.81 -27.80
N GLY A 314 10.57 -3.38 -27.86
CA GLY A 314 10.19 -4.39 -28.84
C GLY A 314 10.87 -5.76 -28.63
N ALA A 315 11.54 -5.97 -27.48
CA ALA A 315 12.23 -7.22 -27.16
C ALA A 315 11.27 -8.37 -26.78
N ALA A 316 10.05 -8.04 -26.35
CA ALA A 316 8.97 -8.98 -26.10
C ALA A 316 7.62 -8.30 -26.33
N THR A 317 6.58 -9.09 -26.66
CA THR A 317 5.22 -8.61 -26.74
C THR A 317 4.57 -8.55 -25.36
N MET A 318 3.50 -7.79 -25.25
CA MET A 318 2.70 -7.67 -24.01
C MET A 318 2.24 -9.04 -23.48
N ASP A 319 1.72 -9.90 -24.35
CA ASP A 319 1.23 -11.23 -23.97
C ASP A 319 2.36 -12.16 -23.51
N GLU A 320 3.55 -12.07 -24.14
CA GLU A 320 4.73 -12.82 -23.72
C GLU A 320 5.20 -12.37 -22.35
N ILE A 321 5.22 -11.06 -22.07
CA ILE A 321 5.62 -10.51 -20.76
C ILE A 321 4.63 -10.94 -19.68
N ASP A 322 3.32 -10.75 -19.90
CA ASP A 322 2.29 -11.16 -18.92
C ASP A 322 2.32 -12.67 -18.66
N ALA A 323 2.52 -13.49 -19.70
CA ALA A 323 2.60 -14.93 -19.56
C ALA A 323 3.86 -15.37 -18.80
N ALA A 324 5.02 -14.80 -19.14
CA ALA A 324 6.30 -15.13 -18.50
C ALA A 324 6.27 -14.83 -16.99
N ILE A 325 5.73 -13.70 -16.58
CA ILE A 325 5.63 -13.33 -15.17
C ILE A 325 4.67 -14.26 -14.42
N LYS A 326 3.51 -14.58 -14.99
CA LYS A 326 2.59 -15.54 -14.36
C LYS A 326 3.18 -16.93 -14.24
N GLU A 327 3.96 -17.35 -15.23
CA GLU A 327 4.57 -18.68 -15.26
C GLU A 327 5.79 -18.80 -14.34
N GLN A 328 6.70 -17.82 -14.38
CA GLN A 328 7.96 -17.90 -13.66
C GLN A 328 7.87 -17.37 -12.22
N ALA A 329 7.27 -16.17 -12.03
CA ALA A 329 7.12 -15.58 -10.72
C ALA A 329 5.87 -16.05 -9.96
N LYS A 330 4.95 -16.78 -10.64
CA LYS A 330 3.65 -17.20 -10.08
C LYS A 330 2.80 -16.02 -9.58
N PHE A 331 3.02 -14.83 -10.13
CA PHE A 331 2.18 -13.68 -9.78
C PHE A 331 0.75 -13.89 -10.28
N PRO A 332 -0.27 -13.40 -9.56
CA PRO A 332 -1.68 -13.64 -9.91
C PRO A 332 -2.08 -12.99 -11.22
N MET A 333 -1.38 -11.93 -11.63
CA MET A 333 -1.58 -11.20 -12.88
C MET A 333 -0.24 -10.84 -13.51
N GLY A 334 -0.20 -10.74 -14.82
CA GLY A 334 0.92 -10.10 -15.51
C GLY A 334 0.90 -8.58 -15.31
N PRO A 335 2.03 -7.88 -15.58
CA PRO A 335 2.17 -6.47 -15.31
C PRO A 335 1.15 -5.60 -16.05
N PHE A 336 0.83 -5.89 -17.31
CA PHE A 336 -0.14 -5.11 -18.09
C PHE A 336 -1.58 -5.37 -17.66
N GLN A 337 -1.89 -6.60 -17.24
CA GLN A 337 -3.19 -6.90 -16.63
C GLN A 337 -3.37 -6.12 -15.32
N LEU A 338 -2.30 -6.00 -14.53
CA LEU A 338 -2.33 -5.26 -13.26
C LEU A 338 -2.43 -3.75 -13.48
N LEU A 339 -1.67 -3.18 -14.42
CA LEU A 339 -1.78 -1.76 -14.81
C LEU A 339 -3.23 -1.39 -15.18
N ASP A 340 -3.89 -2.24 -15.98
CA ASP A 340 -5.27 -2.01 -16.39
C ASP A 340 -6.30 -2.18 -15.26
N VAL A 341 -5.99 -2.97 -14.24
CA VAL A 341 -6.83 -3.13 -13.02
C VAL A 341 -6.69 -1.91 -12.12
N VAL A 342 -5.47 -1.44 -11.89
CA VAL A 342 -5.17 -0.26 -11.06
C VAL A 342 -5.68 1.00 -11.75
N GLY A 343 -5.45 1.10 -13.04
CA GLY A 343 -5.71 2.25 -13.89
C GLY A 343 -4.39 2.94 -14.27
N ASN A 344 -4.20 3.13 -15.57
CA ASN A 344 -2.96 3.69 -16.13
C ASN A 344 -2.69 5.11 -15.65
N ASP A 345 -3.73 5.92 -15.44
CA ASP A 345 -3.62 7.27 -14.87
C ASP A 345 -3.15 7.27 -13.41
N VAL A 346 -3.65 6.34 -12.60
CA VAL A 346 -3.22 6.16 -11.21
C VAL A 346 -1.77 5.68 -11.18
N SER A 347 -1.43 4.71 -12.03
CA SER A 347 -0.08 4.17 -12.15
C SER A 347 0.92 5.23 -12.57
N LEU A 348 0.56 6.07 -13.56
CA LEU A 348 1.40 7.18 -14.00
C LEU A 348 1.60 8.22 -12.89
N ALA A 349 0.54 8.60 -12.19
CA ALA A 349 0.63 9.57 -11.10
C ALA A 349 1.59 9.09 -9.99
N ILE A 350 1.46 7.84 -9.56
CA ILE A 350 2.35 7.25 -8.54
C ILE A 350 3.80 7.21 -9.06
N GLN A 351 4.02 6.79 -10.32
CA GLN A 351 5.36 6.75 -10.88
C GLN A 351 6.00 8.14 -10.98
N GLN A 352 5.22 9.17 -11.30
CA GLN A 352 5.68 10.56 -11.30
C GLN A 352 6.07 11.06 -9.90
N GLU A 353 5.31 10.70 -8.88
CA GLU A 353 5.63 11.03 -7.49
C GLU A 353 6.92 10.34 -7.03
N LEU A 354 7.07 9.05 -7.33
CA LEU A 354 8.31 8.31 -7.04
C LEU A 354 9.50 8.93 -7.75
N HIS A 355 9.35 9.32 -9.04
CA HIS A 355 10.42 9.99 -9.77
C HIS A 355 10.77 11.36 -9.20
N ALA A 356 9.78 12.12 -8.74
CA ALA A 356 10.00 13.43 -8.11
C ALA A 356 10.77 13.33 -6.79
N GLU A 357 10.55 12.26 -6.03
CA GLU A 357 11.25 12.00 -4.76
C GLU A 357 12.66 11.46 -4.99
N PHE A 358 12.78 10.34 -5.69
CA PHE A 358 14.06 9.63 -5.82
C PHE A 358 15.00 10.26 -6.84
N LYS A 359 14.47 10.91 -7.89
CA LYS A 359 15.22 11.59 -8.98
C LYS A 359 16.21 10.68 -9.72
N GLU A 360 16.03 9.38 -9.61
CA GLU A 360 16.85 8.39 -10.31
C GLU A 360 16.23 8.04 -11.67
N PRO A 361 17.04 7.80 -12.72
CA PRO A 361 16.54 7.47 -14.07
C PRO A 361 15.59 6.29 -14.12
N GLY A 362 15.80 5.27 -13.29
CA GLY A 362 14.95 4.07 -13.22
C GLY A 362 13.50 4.34 -12.76
N PHE A 363 13.25 5.49 -12.13
CA PHE A 363 11.90 5.92 -11.77
C PHE A 363 11.23 6.79 -12.82
N THR A 364 11.91 7.12 -13.94
CA THR A 364 11.32 7.94 -15.01
C THR A 364 10.12 7.21 -15.62
N PRO A 365 8.92 7.85 -15.68
CA PRO A 365 7.76 7.24 -16.31
C PRO A 365 8.03 6.83 -17.76
N ALA A 366 7.61 5.63 -18.13
CA ALA A 366 7.71 5.11 -19.49
C ALA A 366 6.81 5.91 -20.44
N ALA A 367 7.34 6.30 -21.63
CA ALA A 367 6.63 7.15 -22.59
C ALA A 367 5.32 6.52 -23.07
N LEU A 368 5.27 5.20 -23.24
CA LEU A 368 4.05 4.49 -23.65
C LEU A 368 2.95 4.55 -22.56
N LEU A 369 3.32 4.56 -21.27
CA LEU A 369 2.36 4.75 -20.19
C LEU A 369 1.75 6.16 -20.24
N GLU A 370 2.59 7.18 -20.42
CA GLU A 370 2.14 8.57 -20.62
C GLU A 370 1.23 8.70 -21.85
N GLN A 371 1.59 8.05 -22.96
CA GLN A 371 0.77 8.03 -24.18
C GLN A 371 -0.59 7.39 -23.93
N LYS A 372 -0.67 6.23 -23.28
CA LYS A 372 -1.94 5.54 -22.95
C LYS A 372 -2.86 6.44 -22.13
N VAL A 373 -2.32 7.15 -21.16
CA VAL A 373 -3.09 8.09 -20.34
C VAL A 373 -3.58 9.27 -21.16
N ALA A 374 -2.73 9.86 -22.00
CA ALA A 374 -3.11 10.97 -22.89
C ALA A 374 -4.20 10.57 -23.91
N GLU A 375 -4.22 9.31 -24.34
CA GLU A 375 -5.25 8.75 -25.23
C GLU A 375 -6.56 8.39 -24.49
N GLY A 376 -6.62 8.52 -23.16
CA GLY A 376 -7.77 8.13 -22.36
C GLY A 376 -7.95 6.61 -22.18
N LYS A 377 -6.92 5.82 -22.51
CA LYS A 377 -6.88 4.36 -22.35
C LYS A 377 -6.43 4.01 -20.94
N LEU A 378 -7.38 4.16 -19.99
CA LEU A 378 -7.07 4.10 -18.56
C LEU A 378 -7.25 2.69 -17.94
N GLY A 379 -7.41 1.66 -18.76
CA GLY A 379 -7.60 0.29 -18.32
C GLY A 379 -9.07 -0.10 -18.24
N ARG A 380 -9.41 -1.03 -17.33
CA ARG A 380 -10.76 -1.60 -17.20
C ARG A 380 -11.87 -0.56 -17.03
N LYS A 381 -11.58 0.53 -16.35
CA LYS A 381 -12.58 1.59 -16.07
C LYS A 381 -13.04 2.35 -17.32
N THR A 382 -12.25 2.34 -18.40
CA THR A 382 -12.58 2.94 -19.69
C THR A 382 -12.84 1.91 -20.77
N GLY A 383 -12.76 0.60 -20.46
CA GLY A 383 -12.93 -0.50 -21.41
C GLY A 383 -11.71 -0.77 -22.28
N GLU A 384 -10.66 0.05 -22.20
CA GLU A 384 -9.40 -0.11 -22.92
C GLU A 384 -8.25 0.45 -22.10
N GLY A 385 -7.13 -0.26 -22.11
CA GLY A 385 -5.86 0.14 -21.52
C GLY A 385 -4.71 -0.42 -22.34
N PHE A 386 -3.86 -1.25 -21.75
CA PHE A 386 -2.93 -2.10 -22.48
C PHE A 386 -3.71 -3.23 -23.18
N HIS A 387 -4.67 -3.84 -22.50
CA HIS A 387 -5.63 -4.79 -23.08
C HIS A 387 -6.97 -4.11 -23.42
N SER A 388 -7.78 -4.79 -24.23
CA SER A 388 -9.17 -4.39 -24.52
C SER A 388 -10.13 -5.22 -23.68
N TYR A 389 -11.12 -4.56 -23.09
CA TYR A 389 -12.14 -5.13 -22.22
C TYR A 389 -13.53 -4.87 -22.84
N ALA A 390 -13.90 -5.68 -23.84
CA ALA A 390 -15.20 -5.58 -24.51
C ALA A 390 -16.32 -6.25 -23.68
#